data_91b6abd8fc2295e44c4c242c07ea84bd
#
_entry.id   91b6abd8fc2295e44c4c242c07ea84bd
#
_cell.length_a   1.000
_cell.length_b   1.000
_cell.length_c   1.000
_cell.angle_alpha   90.00
_cell.angle_beta   90.00
_cell.angle_gamma   90.00
#
_symmetry.space_group_name_H-M   'P 1'
#
loop_
_entity.id
_entity.type
_entity.pdbx_description
1 polymer ?
#
loop_
_entity_poly.entity_id
_entity_poly.type
_entity_poly.pdbx_seq_one_letter_code
_entity_poly.pdbx_strand_id
1 'polypeptide(L)'
;TIFSGWLTDRLDPRVLLLAYYGLRGLSLFALPTLFGPDLHVSMIAFIVFYGLDWVATVPPTLALCREHFGARAPVVFGWVFASHQLGSAVAAFGGGVIRDVTGSYDLAWFLAGGLCMLAAVASISIRRNPPPPAETALPTSPTEAAAAQAHG
;
A
#
# COMPACT_ATOMS: atom_id res chain seq x y z
N THR A 1 -2.09 -9.79 -5.89
CA THR A 1 -3.17 -8.79 -6.16
C THR A 1 -4.57 -9.35 -5.91
N ILE A 2 -4.95 -10.51 -6.46
CA ILE A 2 -6.31 -11.08 -6.30
C ILE A 2 -6.63 -11.33 -4.81
N PHE A 3 -5.74 -12.00 -4.08
CA PHE A 3 -5.92 -12.25 -2.65
C PHE A 3 -5.97 -10.96 -1.83
N SER A 4 -5.07 -10.00 -2.11
CA SER A 4 -5.08 -8.70 -1.43
C SER A 4 -6.33 -7.88 -1.78
N GLY A 5 -6.83 -7.94 -3.02
CA GLY A 5 -8.10 -7.33 -3.40
C GLY A 5 -9.28 -7.89 -2.60
N TRP A 6 -9.41 -9.22 -2.55
CA TRP A 6 -10.43 -9.90 -1.76
C TRP A 6 -10.35 -9.56 -0.25
N LEU A 7 -9.13 -9.41 0.27
CA LEU A 7 -8.90 -9.04 1.66
C LEU A 7 -9.28 -7.58 1.93
N THR A 8 -9.03 -6.68 0.96
CA THR A 8 -9.40 -5.26 1.02
C THR A 8 -10.92 -5.06 1.08
N ASP A 9 -11.70 -5.97 0.48
CA ASP A 9 -13.17 -5.92 0.55
C ASP A 9 -13.73 -6.34 1.93
N ARG A 10 -12.91 -6.99 2.76
CA ARG A 10 -13.33 -7.55 4.05
C ARG A 10 -12.69 -6.88 5.25
N LEU A 11 -11.52 -6.31 5.10
CA LEU A 11 -10.75 -5.68 6.17
C LEU A 11 -10.54 -4.20 5.87
N ASP A 12 -10.32 -3.42 6.91
CA ASP A 12 -9.99 -2.01 6.79
C ASP A 12 -8.68 -1.82 5.97
N PRO A 13 -8.71 -1.10 4.84
CA PRO A 13 -7.54 -0.90 4.00
C PRO A 13 -6.33 -0.32 4.75
N ARG A 14 -6.55 0.47 5.81
CA ARG A 14 -5.47 1.07 6.63
C ARG A 14 -4.74 0.01 7.46
N VAL A 15 -5.51 -0.95 8.02
CA VAL A 15 -4.94 -2.08 8.78
C VAL A 15 -4.15 -3.00 7.86
N LEU A 16 -4.64 -3.20 6.63
CA LEU A 16 -3.90 -3.94 5.61
C LEU A 16 -2.58 -3.27 5.24
N LEU A 17 -2.59 -1.95 5.03
CA LEU A 17 -1.36 -1.20 4.75
C LEU A 17 -0.39 -1.23 5.94
N LEU A 18 -0.91 -1.12 7.18
CA LEU A 18 -0.08 -1.31 8.39
C LEU A 18 0.60 -2.67 8.37
N ALA A 19 -0.17 -3.74 8.12
CA ALA A 19 0.38 -5.10 8.10
C ALA A 19 1.43 -5.27 7.00
N TYR A 20 1.14 -4.84 5.77
CA TYR A 20 2.07 -4.97 4.65
C TYR A 20 3.35 -4.15 4.86
N TYR A 21 3.25 -2.88 5.22
CA TYR A 21 4.44 -2.06 5.48
C TYR A 21 5.18 -2.51 6.72
N GLY A 22 4.48 -2.96 7.77
CA GLY A 22 5.10 -3.49 8.98
C GLY A 22 5.88 -4.77 8.71
N LEU A 23 5.28 -5.74 8.02
CA LEU A 23 5.94 -7.00 7.63
C LEU A 23 7.12 -6.73 6.71
N ARG A 24 6.99 -5.81 5.75
CA ARG A 24 8.08 -5.38 4.88
C ARG A 24 9.22 -4.77 5.67
N GLY A 25 8.94 -3.85 6.59
CA GLY A 25 9.95 -3.24 7.45
C GLY A 25 10.69 -4.27 8.28
N LEU A 26 9.98 -5.19 8.92
CA LEU A 26 10.59 -6.29 9.70
C LEU A 26 11.44 -7.20 8.83
N SER A 27 10.99 -7.54 7.63
CA SER A 27 11.76 -8.38 6.70
C SER A 27 13.05 -7.70 6.24
N LEU A 28 13.05 -6.38 6.04
CA LEU A 28 14.24 -5.60 5.69
C LEU A 28 15.23 -5.51 6.86
N PHE A 29 14.77 -5.43 8.11
CA PHE A 29 15.64 -5.49 9.27
C PHE A 29 16.29 -6.87 9.46
N ALA A 30 15.58 -7.94 9.08
CA ALA A 30 16.13 -9.29 9.13
C ALA A 30 17.08 -9.59 7.97
N LEU A 31 17.00 -8.85 6.85
CA LEU A 31 17.73 -9.15 5.63
C LEU A 31 19.27 -9.25 5.81
N PRO A 32 19.94 -8.33 6.54
CA PRO A 32 21.40 -8.45 6.75
C PRO A 32 21.80 -9.77 7.40
N THR A 33 20.94 -10.38 8.22
CA THR A 33 21.24 -11.65 8.89
C THR A 33 21.06 -12.87 7.98
N LEU A 34 20.40 -12.69 6.83
CA LEU A 34 20.15 -13.76 5.85
C LEU A 34 21.26 -13.87 4.80
N PHE A 35 22.15 -12.87 4.72
CA PHE A 35 23.30 -12.92 3.83
C PHE A 35 24.36 -13.85 4.40
N GLY A 36 24.61 -14.97 3.71
CA GLY A 36 25.66 -15.93 4.00
C GLY A 36 26.35 -16.36 2.69
N PRO A 37 27.47 -17.14 2.77
CA PRO A 37 28.20 -17.59 1.59
C PRO A 37 27.38 -18.52 0.69
N ASP A 38 26.30 -19.11 1.20
CA ASP A 38 25.44 -20.04 0.48
C ASP A 38 24.01 -19.51 0.35
N LEU A 39 23.34 -19.85 -0.76
CA LEU A 39 21.91 -19.60 -0.97
C LEU A 39 21.10 -20.48 -0.03
N HIS A 40 20.69 -19.96 1.10
CA HIS A 40 19.84 -20.67 2.04
C HIS A 40 18.36 -20.61 1.63
N VAL A 41 17.60 -21.64 2.02
CA VAL A 41 16.13 -21.70 1.83
C VAL A 41 15.42 -20.45 2.39
N SER A 42 15.97 -19.87 3.46
CA SER A 42 15.47 -18.62 4.05
C SER A 42 15.57 -17.41 3.10
N MET A 43 16.60 -17.33 2.25
CA MET A 43 16.73 -16.28 1.25
C MET A 43 15.68 -16.42 0.15
N ILE A 44 15.41 -17.65 -0.31
CA ILE A 44 14.35 -17.92 -1.31
C ILE A 44 12.99 -17.56 -0.73
N ALA A 45 12.72 -17.95 0.51
CA ALA A 45 11.49 -17.60 1.21
C ALA A 45 11.32 -16.08 1.33
N PHE A 46 12.41 -15.35 1.66
CA PHE A 46 12.40 -13.89 1.69
C PHE A 46 12.06 -13.29 0.33
N ILE A 47 12.70 -13.73 -0.75
CA ILE A 47 12.47 -13.20 -2.11
C ILE A 47 11.00 -13.40 -2.53
N VAL A 48 10.45 -14.59 -2.30
CA VAL A 48 9.05 -14.90 -2.63
C VAL A 48 8.11 -14.04 -1.79
N PHE A 49 8.33 -13.97 -0.47
CA PHE A 49 7.51 -13.17 0.43
C PHE A 49 7.55 -11.68 0.08
N TYR A 50 8.72 -11.11 -0.11
CA TYR A 50 8.93 -9.71 -0.44
C TYR A 50 8.32 -9.34 -1.80
N GLY A 51 8.46 -10.22 -2.80
CA GLY A 51 7.87 -10.04 -4.13
C GLY A 51 6.34 -10.06 -4.11
N LEU A 52 5.72 -10.95 -3.33
CA LEU A 52 4.27 -11.00 -3.15
C LEU A 52 3.75 -9.79 -2.37
N ASP A 53 4.44 -9.39 -1.32
CA ASP A 53 4.08 -8.25 -0.48
C ASP A 53 4.14 -6.92 -1.23
N TRP A 54 5.11 -6.77 -2.16
CA TRP A 54 5.28 -5.53 -2.92
C TRP A 54 4.03 -5.14 -3.71
N VAL A 55 3.38 -6.09 -4.36
CA VAL A 55 2.17 -5.85 -5.17
C VAL A 55 0.90 -5.78 -4.30
N ALA A 56 0.95 -6.30 -3.09
CA ALA A 56 -0.20 -6.40 -2.19
C ALA A 56 -0.70 -5.05 -1.65
N THR A 57 0.15 -4.01 -1.67
CA THR A 57 -0.22 -2.66 -1.19
C THR A 57 -1.09 -1.87 -2.18
N VAL A 58 -1.16 -2.27 -3.45
CA VAL A 58 -1.89 -1.53 -4.51
C VAL A 58 -3.42 -1.52 -4.26
N PRO A 59 -4.11 -2.66 -4.03
CA PRO A 59 -5.55 -2.66 -3.82
C PRO A 59 -6.00 -1.81 -2.63
N PRO A 60 -5.43 -1.91 -1.41
CA PRO A 60 -5.87 -1.09 -0.29
C PRO A 60 -5.57 0.40 -0.50
N THR A 61 -4.49 0.77 -1.19
CA THR A 61 -4.20 2.16 -1.54
C THR A 61 -5.27 2.72 -2.49
N LEU A 62 -5.65 1.96 -3.52
CA LEU A 62 -6.70 2.37 -4.45
C LEU A 62 -8.07 2.46 -3.74
N ALA A 63 -8.37 1.55 -2.81
CA ALA A 63 -9.59 1.60 -2.02
C ALA A 63 -9.67 2.89 -1.19
N LEU A 64 -8.60 3.28 -0.50
CA LEU A 64 -8.52 4.55 0.21
C LEU A 64 -8.68 5.77 -0.71
N CYS A 65 -8.08 5.74 -1.90
CA CYS A 65 -8.28 6.80 -2.88
C CYS A 65 -9.75 6.91 -3.29
N ARG A 66 -10.45 5.78 -3.48
CA ARG A 66 -11.88 5.77 -3.81
C ARG A 66 -12.74 6.28 -2.66
N GLU A 67 -12.44 5.88 -1.44
CA GLU A 67 -13.16 6.31 -0.24
C GLU A 67 -13.07 7.84 -0.04
N HIS A 68 -11.90 8.45 -0.29
CA HIS A 68 -11.66 9.86 0.00
C HIS A 68 -11.96 10.80 -1.17
N PHE A 69 -11.79 10.34 -2.41
CA PHE A 69 -11.82 11.19 -3.61
C PHE A 69 -12.90 10.80 -4.62
N GLY A 70 -13.63 9.71 -4.39
CA GLY A 70 -14.75 9.28 -5.25
C GLY A 70 -14.35 9.19 -6.72
N ALA A 71 -15.03 9.94 -7.60
CA ALA A 71 -14.77 9.94 -9.05
C ALA A 71 -13.35 10.41 -9.44
N ARG A 72 -12.66 11.17 -8.58
CA ARG A 72 -11.29 11.64 -8.82
C ARG A 72 -10.22 10.62 -8.37
N ALA A 73 -10.60 9.51 -7.79
CA ALA A 73 -9.67 8.49 -7.29
C ALA A 73 -8.61 8.03 -8.31
N PRO A 74 -8.92 7.79 -9.60
CA PRO A 74 -7.90 7.37 -10.55
C PRO A 74 -6.79 8.40 -10.74
N VAL A 75 -7.13 9.68 -10.78
CA VAL A 75 -6.14 10.77 -10.92
C VAL A 75 -5.27 10.88 -9.69
N VAL A 76 -5.88 10.84 -8.49
CA VAL A 76 -5.15 10.88 -7.22
C VAL A 76 -4.23 9.67 -7.08
N PHE A 77 -4.73 8.47 -7.41
CA PHE A 77 -3.92 7.26 -7.41
C PHE A 77 -2.72 7.37 -8.36
N GLY A 78 -2.91 7.99 -9.54
CA GLY A 78 -1.81 8.28 -10.47
C GLY A 78 -0.71 9.12 -9.82
N TRP A 79 -1.06 10.17 -9.07
CA TRP A 79 -0.10 11.00 -8.33
C TRP A 79 0.58 10.24 -7.19
N VAL A 80 -0.15 9.43 -6.46
CA VAL A 80 0.42 8.54 -5.42
C VAL A 80 1.43 7.59 -6.04
N PHE A 81 1.09 6.99 -7.18
CA PHE A 81 1.98 6.08 -7.89
C PHE A 81 3.23 6.78 -8.44
N ALA A 82 3.09 7.98 -9.02
CA ALA A 82 4.21 8.80 -9.48
C ALA A 82 5.15 9.16 -8.33
N SER A 83 4.61 9.56 -7.18
CA SER A 83 5.40 9.85 -5.97
C SER A 83 6.16 8.61 -5.48
N HIS A 84 5.51 7.43 -5.53
CA HIS A 84 6.15 6.16 -5.20
C HIS A 84 7.33 5.86 -6.14
N GLN A 85 7.18 6.06 -7.43
CA GLN A 85 8.26 5.84 -8.40
C GLN A 85 9.44 6.80 -8.18
N LEU A 86 9.15 8.07 -7.88
CA LEU A 86 10.19 9.04 -7.53
C LEU A 86 10.93 8.63 -6.26
N GLY A 87 10.19 8.22 -5.22
CA GLY A 87 10.77 7.69 -3.98
C GLY A 87 11.66 6.46 -4.21
N SER A 88 11.23 5.56 -5.10
CA SER A 88 12.00 4.38 -5.48
C SER A 88 13.30 4.75 -6.18
N ALA A 89 13.30 5.75 -7.06
CA ALA A 89 14.50 6.24 -7.73
C ALA A 89 15.49 6.85 -6.72
N VAL A 90 14.99 7.68 -5.78
CA VAL A 90 15.82 8.25 -4.71
C VAL A 90 16.40 7.17 -3.81
N ALA A 91 15.60 6.17 -3.44
CA ALA A 91 16.06 5.05 -2.60
C ALA A 91 17.13 4.21 -3.30
N ALA A 92 16.96 3.92 -4.59
CA ALA A 92 17.93 3.17 -5.38
C ALA A 92 19.27 3.93 -5.50
N PHE A 93 19.20 5.22 -5.83
CA PHE A 93 20.40 6.07 -5.90
C PHE A 93 21.09 6.19 -4.55
N GLY A 94 20.32 6.49 -3.48
CA GLY A 94 20.84 6.61 -2.11
C GLY A 94 21.48 5.30 -1.61
N GLY A 95 20.85 4.16 -1.91
CA GLY A 95 21.42 2.85 -1.61
C GLY A 95 22.76 2.61 -2.30
N GLY A 96 22.91 3.02 -3.56
CA GLY A 96 24.18 2.99 -4.28
C GLY A 96 25.25 3.84 -3.61
N VAL A 97 24.93 5.09 -3.28
CA VAL A 97 25.86 6.00 -2.57
C VAL A 97 26.28 5.43 -1.21
N ILE A 98 25.34 4.89 -0.43
CA ILE A 98 25.65 4.25 0.85
C ILE A 98 26.63 3.10 0.64
N ARG A 99 26.37 2.26 -0.35
CA ARG A 99 27.26 1.12 -0.69
C ARG A 99 28.68 1.57 -1.05
N ASP A 100 28.80 2.64 -1.84
CA ASP A 100 30.09 3.16 -2.28
C ASP A 100 30.90 3.75 -1.11
N VAL A 101 30.21 4.41 -0.16
CA VAL A 101 30.85 5.06 0.99
C VAL A 101 31.16 4.07 2.12
N THR A 102 30.25 3.14 2.42
CA THR A 102 30.33 2.26 3.60
C THR A 102 30.89 0.87 3.27
N GLY A 103 30.91 0.49 2.01
CA GLY A 103 31.31 -0.85 1.57
C GLY A 103 30.22 -1.92 1.74
N SER A 104 29.05 -1.61 2.36
CA SER A 104 27.93 -2.53 2.57
C SER A 104 26.59 -1.89 2.28
N TYR A 105 25.52 -2.71 2.16
CA TYR A 105 24.15 -2.25 2.06
C TYR A 105 23.40 -2.22 3.40
N ASP A 106 24.03 -2.61 4.50
CA ASP A 106 23.36 -2.79 5.79
C ASP A 106 22.62 -1.53 6.24
N LEU A 107 23.31 -0.38 6.15
CA LEU A 107 22.69 0.90 6.48
C LEU A 107 21.49 1.22 5.57
N ALA A 108 21.56 0.89 4.28
CA ALA A 108 20.45 1.10 3.35
C ALA A 108 19.23 0.23 3.73
N TRP A 109 19.46 -1.02 4.13
CA TRP A 109 18.40 -1.92 4.60
C TRP A 109 17.74 -1.42 5.89
N PHE A 110 18.52 -0.97 6.86
CA PHE A 110 18.00 -0.40 8.10
C PHE A 110 17.21 0.89 7.86
N LEU A 111 17.69 1.78 6.99
CA LEU A 111 16.96 3.00 6.62
C LEU A 111 15.64 2.68 5.89
N ALA A 112 15.67 1.76 4.93
CA ALA A 112 14.48 1.33 4.21
C ALA A 112 13.45 0.66 5.15
N GLY A 113 13.91 -0.19 6.07
CA GLY A 113 13.07 -0.80 7.09
C GLY A 113 12.42 0.24 7.99
N GLY A 114 13.19 1.23 8.46
CA GLY A 114 12.69 2.34 9.27
C GLY A 114 11.63 3.17 8.54
N LEU A 115 11.83 3.49 7.26
CA LEU A 115 10.84 4.19 6.42
C LEU A 115 9.56 3.37 6.25
N CYS A 116 9.67 2.04 6.08
CA CYS A 116 8.51 1.15 6.02
C CYS A 116 7.73 1.17 7.34
N MET A 117 8.40 1.15 8.49
CA MET A 117 7.73 1.24 9.79
C MET A 117 7.02 2.59 9.98
N LEU A 118 7.63 3.69 9.55
CA LEU A 118 6.99 5.00 9.54
C LEU A 118 5.75 5.02 8.63
N ALA A 119 5.83 4.44 7.44
CA ALA A 119 4.70 4.31 6.52
C ALA A 119 3.57 3.45 7.12
N ALA A 120 3.91 2.37 7.84
CA ALA A 120 2.97 1.52 8.54
C ALA A 120 2.18 2.31 9.60
N VAL A 121 2.87 3.10 10.42
CA VAL A 121 2.22 3.96 11.42
C VAL A 121 1.39 5.07 10.76
N ALA A 122 1.93 5.70 9.70
CA ALA A 122 1.22 6.76 8.98
C ALA A 122 -0.08 6.25 8.35
N SER A 123 -0.14 4.99 7.90
CA SER A 123 -1.34 4.41 7.28
C SER A 123 -2.54 4.37 8.24
N ILE A 124 -2.32 4.17 9.54
CA ILE A 124 -3.39 4.20 10.57
C ILE A 124 -3.86 5.63 10.83
N SER A 125 -3.01 6.62 10.63
CA SER A 125 -3.35 8.04 10.83
C SER A 125 -4.31 8.58 9.77
N ILE A 126 -4.55 7.87 8.68
CA ILE A 126 -5.51 8.23 7.65
C ILE A 126 -6.92 8.21 8.25
N ARG A 127 -7.67 9.30 8.16
CA ARG A 127 -9.04 9.40 8.68
C ARG A 127 -9.98 8.51 7.87
N ARG A 128 -10.95 7.89 8.54
CA ARG A 128 -12.06 7.21 7.84
C ARG A 128 -13.07 8.26 7.39
N ASN A 129 -13.44 8.21 6.11
CA ASN A 129 -14.66 8.86 5.66
C ASN A 129 -15.77 7.81 5.71
N PRO A 130 -16.88 8.06 6.44
CA PRO A 130 -18.03 7.18 6.34
C PRO A 130 -18.53 7.18 4.89
N PRO A 131 -19.01 6.05 4.36
CA PRO A 131 -19.63 6.04 3.05
C PRO A 131 -20.77 7.06 3.03
N PRO A 132 -20.99 7.75 1.90
CA PRO A 132 -22.11 8.67 1.78
C PRO A 132 -23.42 7.93 2.11
N PRO A 133 -24.37 8.59 2.79
CA PRO A 133 -25.68 7.98 3.07
C PRO A 133 -26.28 7.41 1.79
N ALA A 134 -26.90 6.24 1.90
CA ALA A 134 -27.50 5.52 0.77
C ALA A 134 -28.62 6.32 0.04
N GLU A 135 -28.97 7.47 0.54
CA GLU A 135 -30.07 8.35 0.08
C GLU A 135 -29.77 9.12 -1.23
N THR A 136 -28.54 9.02 -1.77
CA THR A 136 -28.20 9.70 -3.03
C THR A 136 -28.06 8.74 -4.21
N ALA A 137 -28.59 7.54 -4.11
CA ALA A 137 -28.84 6.72 -5.29
C ALA A 137 -29.99 7.38 -6.08
N LEU A 138 -29.64 8.10 -7.15
CA LEU A 138 -30.64 8.51 -8.15
C LEU A 138 -31.49 7.29 -8.52
N PRO A 139 -32.82 7.44 -8.61
CA PRO A 139 -33.70 6.33 -8.99
C PRO A 139 -33.18 5.69 -10.28
N THR A 140 -32.86 4.40 -10.18
CA THR A 140 -32.19 3.65 -11.25
C THR A 140 -33.13 3.28 -12.40
N SER A 141 -34.45 3.56 -12.23
CA SER A 141 -35.42 3.31 -13.26
C SER A 141 -36.40 4.48 -13.42
N PRO A 142 -36.95 4.72 -14.64
CA PRO A 142 -37.98 5.72 -14.89
C PRO A 142 -39.22 5.50 -14.02
N THR A 143 -39.50 4.28 -13.63
CA THR A 143 -40.64 3.89 -12.78
C THR A 143 -40.48 4.35 -11.33
N GLU A 144 -39.25 4.27 -10.79
CA GLU A 144 -38.93 4.77 -9.43
C GLU A 144 -38.96 6.29 -9.37
N ALA A 145 -38.50 6.96 -10.44
CA ALA A 145 -38.57 8.42 -10.55
C ALA A 145 -40.04 8.92 -10.59
N ALA A 146 -40.90 8.22 -11.29
CA ALA A 146 -42.34 8.54 -11.34
C ALA A 146 -43.04 8.31 -9.99
N ALA A 147 -42.68 7.25 -9.26
CA ALA A 147 -43.25 6.97 -7.95
C ALA A 147 -42.81 7.99 -6.88
N ALA A 148 -41.60 8.47 -6.92
CA ALA A 148 -41.10 9.51 -6.02
C ALA A 148 -41.79 10.87 -6.24
N GLN A 149 -42.15 11.19 -7.46
CA GLN A 149 -42.91 12.42 -7.82
C GLN A 149 -44.40 12.36 -7.47
N ALA A 150 -44.98 11.16 -7.29
CA ALA A 150 -46.40 11.00 -6.96
C ALA A 150 -46.70 11.14 -5.44
N HIS A 151 -45.69 11.17 -4.59
CA HIS A 151 -45.81 11.26 -3.13
C HIS A 151 -45.28 12.57 -2.53
N GLY A 152 -44.85 13.54 -3.33
CA GLY A 152 -44.48 14.90 -2.93
C GLY A 152 -45.48 15.93 -3.38
#